data_70e700bf0cc7011c82d9f3a833ebe29e
#
_entry.id   70e700bf0cc7011c82d9f3a833ebe29e
#
_cell.length_a   1.000
_cell.length_b   1.000
_cell.length_c   1.000
_cell.angle_alpha   90.00
_cell.angle_beta   90.00
_cell.angle_gamma   90.00
#
_symmetry.space_group_name_H-M   'P 1'
#
loop_
_entity.id
_entity.type
_entity.pdbx_description
1 polymer ?
#
loop_
_entity_poly.entity_id
_entity_poly.type
_entity_poly.pdbx_seq_one_letter_code
_entity_poly.pdbx_strand_id
1 'polypeptide(L)'
;MLRKILLVLLAVVLLVVLVGLALPTAFVLERSVVVEAPPAKIHAFVGDLRRWPEWTVWQESSPGMRIELGPTTTGVGASQRWTDPSGAGRLVFTRCDEAGVAYDMSFVDDGEEMPAKGAIDYAVEGRATRVTWSMSGDFAVPVVGGWLRLVMLGLIAEDFDKGLAKLKRAAEAT
;
A
#
# COMPACT_ATOMS: atom_id res chain seq x y z
N MET A 1 -35.77 -32.27 6.87
CA MET A 1 -35.38 -30.97 6.34
C MET A 1 -34.07 -30.49 6.96
N LEU A 2 -33.91 -30.40 8.26
CA LEU A 2 -32.72 -29.92 8.97
C LEU A 2 -31.43 -30.61 8.56
N ARG A 3 -31.40 -31.97 8.43
CA ARG A 3 -30.21 -32.73 7.98
C ARG A 3 -29.74 -32.34 6.58
N LYS A 4 -30.67 -32.05 5.65
CA LYS A 4 -30.32 -31.60 4.28
C LYS A 4 -29.71 -30.18 4.31
N ILE A 5 -30.26 -29.28 5.12
CA ILE A 5 -29.73 -27.92 5.33
C ILE A 5 -28.33 -27.97 5.92
N LEU A 6 -28.11 -28.81 6.93
CA LEU A 6 -26.80 -29.00 7.57
C LEU A 6 -25.74 -29.54 6.59
N LEU A 7 -26.11 -30.50 5.74
CA LEU A 7 -25.22 -31.05 4.71
C LEU A 7 -24.86 -30.02 3.65
N VAL A 8 -25.82 -29.18 3.24
CA VAL A 8 -25.55 -28.08 2.27
C VAL A 8 -24.63 -27.05 2.88
N LEU A 9 -24.88 -26.63 4.13
CA LEU A 9 -23.98 -25.70 4.86
C LEU A 9 -22.57 -26.26 4.96
N LEU A 10 -22.42 -27.51 5.36
CA LEU A 10 -21.12 -28.18 5.46
C LEU A 10 -20.40 -28.21 4.10
N ALA A 11 -21.13 -28.52 3.02
CA ALA A 11 -20.57 -28.54 1.66
C ALA A 11 -20.11 -27.12 1.23
N VAL A 12 -20.87 -26.07 1.54
CA VAL A 12 -20.49 -24.69 1.24
C VAL A 12 -19.24 -24.27 2.03
N VAL A 13 -19.19 -24.57 3.33
CA VAL A 13 -18.00 -24.28 4.15
C VAL A 13 -16.78 -25.00 3.60
N LEU A 14 -16.91 -26.29 3.29
CA LEU A 14 -15.81 -27.06 2.72
C LEU A 14 -15.33 -26.46 1.38
N LEU A 15 -16.26 -26.05 0.50
CA LEU A 15 -15.95 -25.41 -0.76
C LEU A 15 -15.17 -24.11 -0.52
N VAL A 16 -15.62 -23.25 0.37
CA VAL A 16 -14.94 -21.98 0.72
C VAL A 16 -13.52 -22.22 1.24
N VAL A 17 -13.34 -23.23 2.09
CA VAL A 17 -12.03 -23.62 2.60
C VAL A 17 -11.12 -24.12 1.47
N LEU A 18 -11.62 -25.03 0.62
CA LEU A 18 -10.83 -25.58 -0.49
C LEU A 18 -10.45 -24.50 -1.51
N VAL A 19 -11.38 -23.61 -1.84
CA VAL A 19 -11.09 -22.46 -2.73
C VAL A 19 -10.07 -21.53 -2.07
N GLY A 20 -10.22 -21.21 -0.79
CA GLY A 20 -9.29 -20.36 -0.05
C GLY A 20 -7.86 -20.91 0.00
N LEU A 21 -7.70 -22.25 0.10
CA LEU A 21 -6.40 -22.91 0.04
C LEU A 21 -5.79 -22.90 -1.37
N ALA A 22 -6.61 -22.80 -2.41
CA ALA A 22 -6.15 -22.78 -3.80
C ALA A 22 -5.87 -21.37 -4.33
N LEU A 23 -6.39 -20.33 -3.70
CA LEU A 23 -6.18 -18.94 -4.11
C LEU A 23 -4.75 -18.49 -3.82
N PRO A 24 -4.10 -17.73 -4.75
CA PRO A 24 -2.80 -17.15 -4.48
C PRO A 24 -2.91 -16.07 -3.40
N THR A 25 -1.94 -16.04 -2.48
CA THR A 25 -1.87 -15.07 -1.38
C THR A 25 -0.89 -13.92 -1.69
N ALA A 26 0.15 -14.20 -2.47
CA ALA A 26 1.10 -13.21 -2.95
C ALA A 26 0.44 -12.20 -3.92
N PHE A 27 0.83 -10.94 -3.81
CA PHE A 27 0.30 -9.88 -4.67
C PHE A 27 1.39 -8.93 -5.17
N VAL A 28 1.11 -8.35 -6.32
CA VAL A 28 1.76 -7.15 -6.85
C VAL A 28 0.65 -6.20 -7.28
N LEU A 29 0.72 -4.98 -6.83
CA LEU A 29 -0.16 -3.89 -7.22
C LEU A 29 0.67 -2.76 -7.81
N GLU A 30 0.23 -2.19 -8.91
CA GLU A 30 0.88 -1.06 -9.57
C GLU A 30 -0.17 -0.08 -10.06
N ARG A 31 0.07 1.22 -9.85
CA ARG A 31 -0.72 2.34 -10.38
C ARG A 31 0.21 3.43 -10.87
N SER A 32 -0.18 4.13 -11.91
CA SER A 32 0.64 5.20 -12.46
C SER A 32 -0.18 6.41 -12.88
N VAL A 33 0.47 7.58 -12.85
CA VAL A 33 -0.09 8.85 -13.33
C VAL A 33 1.00 9.62 -14.06
N VAL A 34 0.60 10.39 -15.07
CA VAL A 34 1.49 11.36 -15.75
C VAL A 34 1.31 12.72 -15.09
N VAL A 35 2.41 13.31 -14.64
CA VAL A 35 2.49 14.59 -13.94
C VAL A 35 3.25 15.58 -14.83
N GLU A 36 2.67 16.73 -15.11
CA GLU A 36 3.28 17.82 -15.91
C GLU A 36 4.31 18.61 -15.08
N ALA A 37 5.28 17.90 -14.54
CA ALA A 37 6.37 18.44 -13.74
C ALA A 37 7.64 17.59 -13.87
N PRO A 38 8.83 18.19 -13.67
CA PRO A 38 10.08 17.44 -13.65
C PRO A 38 10.19 16.54 -12.42
N PRO A 39 10.96 15.44 -12.46
CA PRO A 39 11.13 14.51 -11.35
C PRO A 39 11.50 15.17 -10.01
N ALA A 40 12.37 16.19 -10.05
CA ALA A 40 12.83 16.89 -8.85
C ALA A 40 11.67 17.55 -8.06
N LYS A 41 10.65 18.10 -8.74
CA LYS A 41 9.46 18.65 -8.10
C LYS A 41 8.63 17.57 -7.41
N ILE A 42 8.46 16.43 -8.07
CA ILE A 42 7.72 15.29 -7.55
C ILE A 42 8.46 14.70 -6.34
N HIS A 43 9.79 14.56 -6.48
CA HIS A 43 10.64 14.03 -5.41
C HIS A 43 10.62 14.88 -4.15
N ALA A 44 10.43 16.19 -4.27
CA ALA A 44 10.27 17.08 -3.10
C ALA A 44 9.07 16.70 -2.22
N PHE A 45 8.03 16.03 -2.78
CA PHE A 45 6.89 15.50 -2.02
C PHE A 45 7.12 14.05 -1.57
N VAL A 46 7.67 13.23 -2.44
CA VAL A 46 7.79 11.78 -2.24
C VAL A 46 9.00 11.42 -1.39
N GLY A 47 10.12 12.14 -1.55
CA GLY A 47 11.39 11.87 -0.87
C GLY A 47 11.45 12.36 0.60
N ASP A 48 10.39 13.01 1.09
CA ASP A 48 10.30 13.49 2.48
C ASP A 48 9.00 13.00 3.14
N LEU A 49 9.12 12.10 4.10
CA LEU A 49 7.98 11.52 4.83
C LEU A 49 7.11 12.57 5.55
N ARG A 50 7.65 13.75 5.88
CA ARG A 50 6.86 14.86 6.46
C ARG A 50 5.79 15.36 5.51
N ARG A 51 6.01 15.20 4.21
CA ARG A 51 5.11 15.66 3.14
C ARG A 51 4.14 14.61 2.66
N TRP A 52 4.27 13.35 3.09
CA TRP A 52 3.37 12.28 2.70
C TRP A 52 1.90 12.55 3.02
N PRO A 53 1.54 13.15 4.18
CA PRO A 53 0.15 13.53 4.45
C PRO A 53 -0.47 14.54 3.46
N GLU A 54 0.35 15.27 2.69
CA GLU A 54 -0.14 16.23 1.70
C GLU A 54 -0.77 15.52 0.48
N TRP A 55 -0.32 14.29 0.18
CA TRP A 55 -0.73 13.57 -1.02
C TRP A 55 -1.22 12.13 -0.77
N THR A 56 -0.80 11.44 0.27
CA THR A 56 -1.39 10.14 0.63
C THR A 56 -2.78 10.33 1.23
N VAL A 57 -3.60 9.27 1.18
CA VAL A 57 -4.96 9.28 1.75
C VAL A 57 -5.10 8.34 2.96
N TRP A 58 -4.02 7.82 3.48
CA TRP A 58 -4.03 6.79 4.54
C TRP A 58 -4.78 7.24 5.80
N GLN A 59 -4.57 8.49 6.24
CA GLN A 59 -5.29 9.04 7.39
C GLN A 59 -6.78 9.32 7.10
N GLU A 60 -7.14 9.54 5.82
CA GLU A 60 -8.53 9.67 5.39
C GLU A 60 -9.21 8.30 5.34
N SER A 61 -8.48 7.27 4.84
CA SER A 61 -8.99 5.89 4.72
C SER A 61 -9.03 5.17 6.06
N SER A 62 -8.19 5.55 7.04
CA SER A 62 -8.18 5.00 8.39
C SER A 62 -8.35 6.11 9.45
N PRO A 63 -9.60 6.51 9.75
CA PRO A 63 -9.87 7.50 10.78
C PRO A 63 -9.32 7.07 12.15
N GLY A 64 -8.48 7.93 12.74
CA GLY A 64 -7.78 7.63 13.99
C GLY A 64 -6.35 7.14 13.83
N MET A 65 -5.88 6.96 12.59
CA MET A 65 -4.45 6.67 12.32
C MET A 65 -3.56 7.81 12.86
N ARG A 66 -2.58 7.42 13.64
CA ARG A 66 -1.52 8.30 14.17
C ARG A 66 -0.20 7.90 13.54
N ILE A 67 0.49 8.86 12.93
CA ILE A 67 1.79 8.67 12.31
C ILE A 67 2.85 9.31 13.20
N GLU A 68 3.90 8.56 13.49
CA GLU A 68 5.10 9.01 14.21
C GLU A 68 6.30 8.92 13.26
N LEU A 69 6.93 10.05 12.99
CA LEU A 69 8.13 10.12 12.17
C LEU A 69 9.36 9.63 12.95
N GLY A 70 10.23 8.92 12.26
CA GLY A 70 11.53 8.52 12.79
C GLY A 70 12.52 9.70 12.89
N PRO A 71 13.75 9.45 13.34
CA PRO A 71 14.78 10.48 13.50
C PRO A 71 15.21 11.10 12.16
N THR A 72 15.06 10.39 11.07
CA THR A 72 15.28 10.84 9.69
C THR A 72 14.01 10.71 8.88
N THR A 73 13.67 11.74 8.08
CA THR A 73 12.47 11.81 7.27
C THR A 73 12.77 11.84 5.76
N THR A 74 14.04 11.99 5.39
CA THR A 74 14.53 12.06 4.02
C THR A 74 15.71 11.11 3.80
N GLY A 75 15.92 10.64 2.57
CA GLY A 75 17.02 9.75 2.22
C GLY A 75 16.83 8.31 2.69
N VAL A 76 17.81 7.46 2.42
CA VAL A 76 17.82 6.07 2.89
C VAL A 76 17.83 6.02 4.41
N GLY A 77 16.97 5.16 4.99
CA GLY A 77 16.76 5.07 6.44
C GLY A 77 15.70 6.04 6.99
N ALA A 78 15.14 6.93 6.15
CA ALA A 78 13.96 7.69 6.54
C ALA A 78 12.83 6.74 6.93
N SER A 79 12.17 7.02 8.04
CA SER A 79 11.21 6.06 8.59
C SER A 79 10.01 6.72 9.25
N GLN A 80 8.92 5.99 9.28
CA GLN A 80 7.73 6.32 10.05
C GLN A 80 7.09 5.06 10.61
N ARG A 81 6.33 5.23 11.68
CA ARG A 81 5.45 4.22 12.27
C ARG A 81 4.04 4.77 12.30
N TRP A 82 3.07 3.89 12.29
CA TRP A 82 1.69 4.28 12.52
C TRP A 82 0.99 3.30 13.45
N THR A 83 -0.06 3.78 14.08
CA THR A 83 -1.04 2.97 14.81
C THR A 83 -2.42 3.41 14.38
N ASP A 84 -3.32 2.48 14.21
CA ASP A 84 -4.72 2.72 13.92
C ASP A 84 -5.61 1.67 14.61
N PRO A 85 -6.95 1.79 14.52
CA PRO A 85 -7.84 0.82 15.17
C PRO A 85 -7.72 -0.63 14.68
N SER A 86 -7.10 -0.86 13.50
CA SER A 86 -6.93 -2.20 12.92
C SER A 86 -5.53 -2.78 13.15
N GLY A 87 -4.59 -2.01 13.74
CA GLY A 87 -3.25 -2.51 14.01
C GLY A 87 -2.20 -1.42 14.04
N ALA A 88 -0.98 -1.80 13.75
CA ALA A 88 0.17 -0.92 13.67
C ALA A 88 1.03 -1.27 12.46
N GLY A 89 1.97 -0.39 12.13
CA GLY A 89 2.96 -0.70 11.11
C GLY A 89 4.13 0.26 11.10
N ARG A 90 5.07 -0.03 10.22
CA ARG A 90 6.26 0.79 10.00
C ARG A 90 6.64 0.81 8.53
N LEU A 91 7.34 1.85 8.14
CA LEU A 91 7.92 2.03 6.81
C LEU A 91 9.33 2.57 6.96
N VAL A 92 10.25 2.05 6.14
CA VAL A 92 11.65 2.51 6.11
C VAL A 92 12.11 2.60 4.65
N PHE A 93 12.65 3.75 4.24
CA PHE A 93 13.23 3.92 2.91
C PHE A 93 14.50 3.11 2.74
N THR A 94 14.51 2.27 1.74
CA THR A 94 15.65 1.45 1.30
C THR A 94 16.39 2.06 0.11
N ARG A 95 15.71 2.92 -0.67
CA ARG A 95 16.25 3.75 -1.74
C ARG A 95 15.58 5.11 -1.71
N CYS A 96 16.34 6.18 -1.97
CA CYS A 96 15.80 7.53 -2.17
C CYS A 96 16.79 8.30 -3.03
N ASP A 97 16.48 8.44 -4.31
CA ASP A 97 17.33 9.03 -5.35
C ASP A 97 16.50 9.72 -6.43
N GLU A 98 17.16 10.20 -7.48
CA GLU A 98 16.51 10.89 -8.61
C GLU A 98 15.52 10.01 -9.39
N ALA A 99 15.65 8.68 -9.30
CA ALA A 99 14.74 7.73 -9.95
C ALA A 99 13.49 7.42 -9.10
N GLY A 100 13.49 7.83 -7.83
CA GLY A 100 12.35 7.64 -6.94
C GLY A 100 12.72 7.17 -5.55
N VAL A 101 11.76 6.55 -4.86
CA VAL A 101 11.96 5.92 -3.55
C VAL A 101 11.54 4.46 -3.59
N ALA A 102 12.23 3.63 -2.79
CA ALA A 102 11.75 2.29 -2.45
C ALA A 102 11.75 2.16 -0.93
N TYR A 103 10.88 1.33 -0.41
CA TYR A 103 10.73 1.15 1.03
C TYR A 103 10.30 -0.26 1.39
N ASP A 104 10.77 -0.72 2.53
CA ASP A 104 10.22 -1.86 3.23
C ASP A 104 9.13 -1.36 4.18
N MET A 105 8.05 -2.14 4.25
CA MET A 105 6.89 -1.86 5.09
C MET A 105 6.51 -3.15 5.83
N SER A 106 6.02 -3.02 7.05
CA SER A 106 5.39 -4.12 7.75
C SER A 106 4.13 -3.65 8.44
N PHE A 107 3.13 -4.50 8.42
CA PHE A 107 1.89 -4.36 9.18
C PHE A 107 1.95 -5.34 10.35
N VAL A 108 1.46 -4.93 11.50
CA VAL A 108 1.41 -5.76 12.72
C VAL A 108 -0.05 -5.83 13.16
N ASP A 109 -0.59 -7.05 13.19
CA ASP A 109 -1.92 -7.35 13.67
C ASP A 109 -1.84 -8.55 14.60
N ASP A 110 -2.40 -8.45 15.81
CA ASP A 110 -2.34 -9.47 16.87
C ASP A 110 -0.94 -10.05 17.14
N GLY A 111 0.11 -9.24 16.91
CA GLY A 111 1.50 -9.64 17.12
C GLY A 111 2.14 -10.38 15.95
N GLU A 112 1.42 -10.63 14.87
CA GLU A 112 1.97 -11.16 13.62
C GLU A 112 2.41 -10.01 12.71
N GLU A 113 3.62 -10.13 12.13
CA GLU A 113 4.18 -9.14 11.23
C GLU A 113 4.02 -9.60 9.77
N MET A 114 3.33 -8.77 8.98
CA MET A 114 3.13 -8.99 7.54
C MET A 114 4.04 -8.04 6.75
N PRO A 115 5.14 -8.54 6.18
CA PRO A 115 6.06 -7.71 5.40
C PRO A 115 5.50 -7.38 4.02
N ALA A 116 5.78 -6.17 3.56
CA ALA A 116 5.49 -5.72 2.21
C ALA A 116 6.63 -4.81 1.72
N LYS A 117 6.72 -4.64 0.40
CA LYS A 117 7.65 -3.73 -0.24
C LYS A 117 6.89 -2.77 -1.12
N GLY A 118 7.32 -1.52 -1.14
CA GLY A 118 6.76 -0.53 -2.04
C GLY A 118 7.85 0.26 -2.75
N ALA A 119 7.48 0.84 -3.89
CA ALA A 119 8.33 1.78 -4.60
C ALA A 119 7.48 2.84 -5.31
N ILE A 120 8.07 4.02 -5.49
CA ILE A 120 7.52 5.10 -6.31
C ILE A 120 8.63 5.48 -7.27
N ASP A 121 8.47 5.10 -8.53
CA ASP A 121 9.47 5.27 -9.58
C ASP A 121 9.06 6.37 -10.55
N TYR A 122 10.05 7.07 -11.10
CA TYR A 122 9.88 8.15 -12.06
C TYR A 122 10.45 7.77 -13.42
N ALA A 123 9.67 8.01 -14.47
CA ALA A 123 10.12 7.91 -15.86
C ALA A 123 9.81 9.23 -16.58
N VAL A 124 10.85 9.89 -17.11
CA VAL A 124 10.70 11.16 -17.84
C VAL A 124 10.03 10.93 -19.19
N GLU A 125 8.96 11.64 -19.46
CA GLU A 125 8.20 11.63 -20.71
C GLU A 125 8.13 13.03 -21.31
N GLY A 126 9.17 13.43 -22.03
CA GLY A 126 9.28 14.78 -22.60
C GLY A 126 9.37 15.85 -21.50
N ARG A 127 8.32 16.64 -21.31
CA ARG A 127 8.23 17.68 -20.27
C ARG A 127 7.50 17.18 -19.00
N ALA A 128 6.88 16.01 -19.08
CA ALA A 128 6.15 15.38 -18.01
C ALA A 128 6.97 14.24 -17.39
N THR A 129 6.48 13.71 -16.29
CA THR A 129 7.04 12.55 -15.60
C THR A 129 5.92 11.53 -15.33
N ARG A 130 6.12 10.30 -15.77
CA ARG A 130 5.28 9.18 -15.31
C ARG A 130 5.74 8.78 -13.92
N VAL A 131 4.84 8.82 -12.98
CA VAL A 131 5.04 8.35 -11.60
C VAL A 131 4.31 7.02 -11.46
N THR A 132 5.04 5.98 -11.11
CA THR A 132 4.49 4.64 -10.88
C THR A 132 4.65 4.29 -9.40
N TRP A 133 3.54 4.04 -8.72
CA TRP A 133 3.51 3.54 -7.35
C TRP A 133 3.22 2.05 -7.35
N SER A 134 4.13 1.27 -6.81
CA SER A 134 4.02 -0.19 -6.73
C SER A 134 4.08 -0.67 -5.28
N MET A 135 3.43 -1.79 -5.03
CA MET A 135 3.48 -2.50 -3.76
C MET A 135 3.41 -4.00 -4.00
N SER A 136 4.19 -4.77 -3.26
CA SER A 136 4.17 -6.22 -3.28
C SER A 136 4.24 -6.79 -1.87
N GLY A 137 3.62 -7.94 -1.67
CA GLY A 137 3.58 -8.62 -0.37
C GLY A 137 2.88 -9.96 -0.47
N ASP A 138 2.60 -10.54 0.68
CA ASP A 138 1.92 -11.83 0.78
C ASP A 138 0.94 -11.81 1.97
N PHE A 139 -0.32 -12.11 1.71
CA PHE A 139 -1.31 -12.37 2.74
C PHE A 139 -1.22 -13.84 3.19
N ALA A 140 -0.09 -14.23 3.78
CA ALA A 140 0.25 -15.62 4.10
C ALA A 140 -0.59 -16.21 5.25
N VAL A 141 -1.89 -15.92 5.29
CA VAL A 141 -2.84 -16.48 6.26
C VAL A 141 -3.54 -17.68 5.63
N PRO A 142 -3.36 -18.90 6.18
CA PRO A 142 -4.00 -20.09 5.63
C PRO A 142 -5.51 -19.93 5.46
N VAL A 143 -6.06 -20.42 4.34
CA VAL A 143 -7.48 -20.36 3.97
C VAL A 143 -7.99 -18.96 3.67
N VAL A 144 -7.66 -17.98 4.51
CA VAL A 144 -8.24 -16.62 4.47
C VAL A 144 -7.44 -15.68 3.57
N GLY A 145 -6.11 -15.88 3.45
CA GLY A 145 -5.21 -14.96 2.76
C GLY A 145 -5.59 -14.68 1.31
N GLY A 146 -5.97 -15.70 0.56
CA GLY A 146 -6.42 -15.52 -0.82
C GLY A 146 -7.71 -14.70 -0.95
N TRP A 147 -8.63 -14.85 -0.02
CA TRP A 147 -9.87 -14.03 0.05
C TRP A 147 -9.56 -12.60 0.47
N LEU A 148 -8.69 -12.41 1.48
CA LEU A 148 -8.21 -11.08 1.88
C LEU A 148 -7.57 -10.36 0.71
N ARG A 149 -6.69 -11.04 -0.05
CA ARG A 149 -6.07 -10.48 -1.24
C ARG A 149 -7.09 -9.91 -2.22
N LEU A 150 -8.17 -10.65 -2.52
CA LEU A 150 -9.19 -10.21 -3.47
C LEU A 150 -9.89 -8.91 -3.03
N VAL A 151 -10.15 -8.76 -1.72
CA VAL A 151 -10.81 -7.57 -1.17
C VAL A 151 -9.83 -6.42 -1.00
N MET A 152 -8.68 -6.69 -0.37
CA MET A 152 -7.72 -5.64 0.01
C MET A 152 -7.06 -4.98 -1.19
N LEU A 153 -6.77 -5.73 -2.26
CA LEU A 153 -6.18 -5.14 -3.46
C LEU A 153 -7.06 -4.05 -4.10
N GLY A 154 -8.38 -4.22 -4.06
CA GLY A 154 -9.31 -3.20 -4.55
C GLY A 154 -9.21 -1.90 -3.74
N LEU A 155 -9.18 -2.01 -2.41
CA LEU A 155 -9.08 -0.86 -1.50
C LEU A 155 -7.72 -0.16 -1.61
N ILE A 156 -6.62 -0.92 -1.62
CA ILE A 156 -5.27 -0.36 -1.76
C ILE A 156 -5.11 0.32 -3.14
N ALA A 157 -5.68 -0.26 -4.20
CA ALA A 157 -5.66 0.32 -5.52
C ALA A 157 -6.36 1.69 -5.57
N GLU A 158 -7.52 1.81 -4.93
CA GLU A 158 -8.27 3.05 -4.84
C GLU A 158 -7.49 4.13 -4.06
N ASP A 159 -6.83 3.75 -2.96
CA ASP A 159 -5.98 4.66 -2.19
C ASP A 159 -4.76 5.13 -3.00
N PHE A 160 -4.15 4.25 -3.79
CA PHE A 160 -3.06 4.61 -4.68
C PHE A 160 -3.51 5.58 -5.77
N ASP A 161 -4.65 5.34 -6.40
CA ASP A 161 -5.20 6.21 -7.44
C ASP A 161 -5.53 7.60 -6.87
N LYS A 162 -6.14 7.68 -5.69
CA LYS A 162 -6.43 8.93 -4.98
C LYS A 162 -5.15 9.66 -4.58
N GLY A 163 -4.17 8.94 -4.02
CA GLY A 163 -2.88 9.49 -3.61
C GLY A 163 -2.10 10.06 -4.79
N LEU A 164 -1.98 9.30 -5.88
CA LEU A 164 -1.33 9.76 -7.11
C LEU A 164 -2.03 10.97 -7.72
N ALA A 165 -3.37 11.04 -7.68
CA ALA A 165 -4.12 12.19 -8.14
C ALA A 165 -3.87 13.45 -7.27
N LYS A 166 -3.70 13.30 -5.96
CA LYS A 166 -3.31 14.39 -5.04
C LYS A 166 -1.88 14.85 -5.31
N LEU A 167 -0.93 13.90 -5.45
CA LEU A 167 0.46 14.18 -5.77
C LEU A 167 0.58 14.97 -7.08
N LYS A 168 -0.15 14.54 -8.14
CA LYS A 168 -0.21 15.25 -9.41
C LYS A 168 -0.61 16.70 -9.22
N ARG A 169 -1.74 16.95 -8.55
CA ARG A 169 -2.22 18.33 -8.29
C ARG A 169 -1.20 19.15 -7.50
N ALA A 170 -0.59 18.57 -6.46
CA ALA A 170 0.37 19.28 -5.63
C ALA A 170 1.64 19.64 -6.42
N ALA A 171 2.17 18.74 -7.23
CA ALA A 171 3.37 18.96 -8.01
C ALA A 171 3.15 19.92 -9.21
N GLU A 172 1.96 19.95 -9.79
CA GLU A 172 1.62 20.84 -10.91
C GLU A 172 1.28 22.27 -10.47
N ALA A 173 0.78 22.44 -9.22
CA ALA A 173 0.39 23.75 -8.69
C ALA A 173 1.57 24.62 -8.20
N THR A 174 2.75 24.04 -8.03
CA THR A 174 3.96 24.70 -7.51
C THR A 174 4.90 25.04 -8.64
#